data_1765989912960af11bcfa241ae8a74b1
#
_entry.id   1765989912960af11bcfa241ae8a74b1
#
_cell.length_a   1.000
_cell.length_b   1.000
_cell.length_c   1.000
_cell.angle_alpha   90.00
_cell.angle_beta   90.00
_cell.angle_gamma   90.00
#
_symmetry.space_group_name_H-M   'P 1'
#
loop_
_entity.id
_entity.type
_entity.pdbx_description
1 polymer ?
#
loop_
_entity_poly.entity_id
_entity_poly.type
_entity_poly.pdbx_seq_one_letter_code
_entity_poly.pdbx_strand_id
1 'polypeptide(L)'
;MSESLTQFDRFQPVAASAGGRPVYDVVIVGAGIAGAVFADRLAGRGLRILLLEKGRHFTRHATQFVENELALWERAWPNSQYEVTGNAFGGAPNFGQGVGGGSLVWTSVCLRFMRHDFRMRSTFGAVPGASLADWPIGYDDLAPYYDRAEEQIGVAGAPLPWAEQRRRAYPNPAFDFYRSSRLLRLGLRRQSLRSGAGPVAVASRAGGGRAACVHCGYCRSSCRIDAKFQADRALLAPLLARGRIELVAQAEVLRLTQGRDGASVTGVDYLDLASGNRRSVQGRLFLVCNNPLETPRLFLNSANAFHPRGLGNDRDQVGRNLFSHVGLVGMGVTADCVNAGVGYNMGNVVSLDRAYPAPGAGYVGGYAIESLNGSGAGVMAVDPLRGLWGQALKDAMRDYDRSLFAVVFGEGLPVRDNRVALSATRRDANGQAQARIHYEWHANDLRIFDAARTTLTGVFRAAGAGTVRLNPTPFEAHLAGSMRMGDDPRSSVVDRWGKVHGLNNVYVGGASQFVTGSSVNPTLTLYALALRTADHLVERFGLAS
;
A
#
# COMPACT_ATOMS: atom_id res chain seq x y z
N MET A 1 35.30 16.03 -7.05
CA MET A 1 35.74 14.79 -7.73
C MET A 1 34.61 14.41 -8.66
N SER A 2 34.82 14.52 -9.98
CA SER A 2 33.84 14.12 -11.00
C SER A 2 33.68 12.61 -10.94
N GLU A 3 32.49 12.14 -10.52
CA GLU A 3 32.14 10.74 -10.70
C GLU A 3 32.25 10.43 -12.19
N SER A 4 33.08 9.45 -12.56
CA SER A 4 33.17 8.98 -13.93
C SER A 4 31.82 8.38 -14.32
N LEU A 5 31.18 8.96 -15.32
CA LEU A 5 29.95 8.46 -15.91
C LEU A 5 30.17 7.00 -16.33
N THR A 6 29.48 6.07 -15.65
CA THR A 6 29.54 4.65 -15.96
C THR A 6 28.72 4.34 -17.22
N GLN A 7 28.90 3.15 -17.79
CA GLN A 7 28.17 2.66 -18.98
C GLN A 7 26.63 2.73 -18.82
N PHE A 8 26.12 2.96 -17.59
CA PHE A 8 24.70 3.11 -17.24
C PHE A 8 24.21 4.57 -17.26
N ASP A 9 25.10 5.54 -17.40
CA ASP A 9 24.74 6.96 -17.36
C ASP A 9 24.25 7.52 -18.69
N ARG A 10 24.30 6.72 -19.76
CA ARG A 10 23.75 7.05 -21.07
C ARG A 10 22.80 5.95 -21.53
N PHE A 11 21.51 6.16 -21.32
CA PHE A 11 20.46 5.27 -21.84
C PHE A 11 20.30 5.52 -23.34
N GLN A 12 20.86 4.61 -24.15
CA GLN A 12 20.47 4.51 -25.55
C GLN A 12 19.53 3.30 -25.70
N PRO A 13 18.36 3.44 -26.34
CA PRO A 13 17.45 2.32 -26.58
C PRO A 13 18.18 1.13 -27.21
N VAL A 14 17.92 -0.07 -26.71
CA VAL A 14 18.56 -1.27 -27.22
C VAL A 14 17.97 -1.63 -28.58
N ALA A 15 18.78 -1.69 -29.64
CA ALA A 15 18.38 -2.30 -30.90
C ALA A 15 18.00 -3.78 -30.66
N ALA A 16 16.93 -4.25 -31.32
CA ALA A 16 16.50 -5.64 -31.20
C ALA A 16 17.66 -6.59 -31.52
N SER A 17 18.04 -7.46 -30.58
CA SER A 17 19.12 -8.41 -30.79
C SER A 17 18.69 -9.50 -31.76
N ALA A 18 19.40 -9.66 -32.85
CA ALA A 18 19.26 -10.80 -33.72
C ALA A 18 19.74 -12.06 -32.99
N GLY A 19 18.85 -12.99 -32.63
CA GLY A 19 19.17 -14.33 -32.15
C GLY A 19 19.52 -14.52 -30.67
N GLY A 20 19.35 -13.51 -29.79
CA GLY A 20 19.62 -13.58 -28.35
C GLY A 20 18.35 -13.51 -27.48
N ARG A 21 18.53 -13.70 -26.13
CA ARG A 21 17.46 -13.46 -25.15
C ARG A 21 16.98 -12.01 -25.27
N PRO A 22 15.67 -11.73 -25.15
CA PRO A 22 15.17 -10.36 -25.25
C PRO A 22 15.81 -9.49 -24.16
N VAL A 23 16.33 -8.34 -24.56
CA VAL A 23 16.90 -7.34 -23.64
C VAL A 23 15.92 -6.18 -23.55
N TYR A 24 15.56 -5.82 -22.32
CA TYR A 24 14.69 -4.68 -22.02
C TYR A 24 15.49 -3.52 -21.46
N ASP A 25 15.08 -2.30 -21.75
CA ASP A 25 15.66 -1.13 -21.12
C ASP A 25 15.25 -1.08 -19.65
N VAL A 26 14.00 -1.40 -19.36
CA VAL A 26 13.43 -1.40 -18.01
C VAL A 26 12.67 -2.70 -17.75
N VAL A 27 13.01 -3.36 -16.64
CA VAL A 27 12.25 -4.50 -16.11
C VAL A 27 11.61 -4.07 -14.80
N ILE A 28 10.27 -4.12 -14.74
CA ILE A 28 9.48 -3.78 -13.56
C ILE A 28 8.93 -5.07 -12.96
N VAL A 29 9.25 -5.34 -11.69
CA VAL A 29 8.80 -6.52 -10.96
C VAL A 29 7.64 -6.12 -10.04
N GLY A 30 6.43 -6.56 -10.37
CA GLY A 30 5.18 -6.20 -9.71
C GLY A 30 4.41 -5.12 -10.46
N ALA A 31 3.20 -5.45 -10.92
CA ALA A 31 2.29 -4.55 -11.64
C ALA A 31 1.23 -3.91 -10.72
N GLY A 32 1.58 -3.67 -9.45
CA GLY A 32 0.79 -2.87 -8.52
C GLY A 32 0.86 -1.36 -8.83
N ILE A 33 0.36 -0.52 -7.92
CA ILE A 33 0.32 0.94 -8.13
C ILE A 33 1.70 1.51 -8.47
N ALA A 34 2.75 1.17 -7.71
CA ALA A 34 4.09 1.72 -7.97
C ALA A 34 4.62 1.30 -9.35
N GLY A 35 4.52 0.02 -9.70
CA GLY A 35 4.95 -0.47 -11.00
C GLY A 35 4.16 0.14 -12.17
N ALA A 36 2.86 0.35 -11.99
CA ALA A 36 2.02 1.02 -12.98
C ALA A 36 2.40 2.50 -13.18
N VAL A 37 2.72 3.22 -12.08
CA VAL A 37 3.19 4.61 -12.15
C VAL A 37 4.55 4.70 -12.86
N PHE A 38 5.49 3.80 -12.57
CA PHE A 38 6.76 3.75 -13.28
C PHE A 38 6.54 3.47 -14.78
N ALA A 39 5.71 2.49 -15.11
CA ALA A 39 5.39 2.16 -16.49
C ALA A 39 4.78 3.37 -17.22
N ASP A 40 3.84 4.06 -16.60
CA ASP A 40 3.17 5.24 -17.19
C ASP A 40 4.16 6.39 -17.43
N ARG A 41 5.05 6.68 -16.47
CA ARG A 41 6.01 7.78 -16.59
C ARG A 41 7.16 7.50 -17.56
N LEU A 42 7.56 6.24 -17.70
CA LEU A 42 8.68 5.85 -18.56
C LEU A 42 8.23 5.45 -19.98
N ALA A 43 6.96 5.09 -20.16
CA ALA A 43 6.42 4.73 -21.48
C ALA A 43 6.46 5.91 -22.47
N GLY A 44 6.59 5.57 -23.75
CA GLY A 44 6.58 6.58 -24.82
C GLY A 44 7.93 7.29 -25.06
N ARG A 45 8.96 6.92 -24.31
CA ARG A 45 10.32 7.51 -24.40
C ARG A 45 11.29 6.65 -25.21
N GLY A 46 10.78 5.82 -26.11
CA GLY A 46 11.59 4.91 -26.92
C GLY A 46 12.14 3.69 -26.17
N LEU A 47 11.74 3.51 -24.90
CA LEU A 47 12.21 2.42 -24.05
C LEU A 47 11.38 1.15 -24.27
N ARG A 48 12.05 0.00 -24.28
CA ARG A 48 11.40 -1.32 -24.14
C ARG A 48 11.20 -1.63 -22.68
N ILE A 49 9.95 -1.66 -22.24
CA ILE A 49 9.56 -1.85 -20.84
C ILE A 49 8.83 -3.17 -20.71
N LEU A 50 9.30 -4.03 -19.79
CA LEU A 50 8.64 -5.27 -19.38
C LEU A 50 8.13 -5.15 -17.95
N LEU A 51 6.84 -5.49 -17.75
CA LEU A 51 6.26 -5.71 -16.43
C LEU A 51 6.07 -7.21 -16.19
N LEU A 52 6.51 -7.70 -15.04
CA LEU A 52 6.31 -9.07 -14.56
C LEU A 52 5.40 -9.04 -13.32
N GLU A 53 4.25 -9.72 -13.38
CA GLU A 53 3.28 -9.78 -12.29
C GLU A 53 2.95 -11.24 -11.94
N LYS A 54 3.07 -11.59 -10.65
CA LYS A 54 2.78 -12.94 -10.16
C LYS A 54 1.31 -13.33 -10.31
N GLY A 55 0.42 -12.38 -10.09
CA GLY A 55 -1.02 -12.61 -10.12
C GLY A 55 -1.60 -12.57 -11.53
N ARG A 56 -2.89 -12.82 -11.61
CA ARG A 56 -3.66 -12.83 -12.86
C ARG A 56 -3.92 -11.41 -13.38
N HIS A 57 -4.19 -11.31 -14.66
CA HIS A 57 -4.74 -10.11 -15.27
C HIS A 57 -6.26 -10.26 -15.41
N PHE A 58 -7.00 -9.43 -14.69
CA PHE A 58 -8.47 -9.42 -14.70
C PHE A 58 -8.98 -8.44 -15.76
N THR A 59 -9.06 -8.87 -17.01
CA THR A 59 -9.46 -8.01 -18.14
C THR A 59 -10.96 -7.72 -18.21
N ARG A 60 -11.78 -8.54 -17.52
CA ARG A 60 -13.24 -8.43 -17.52
C ARG A 60 -13.77 -8.21 -16.10
N HIS A 61 -13.50 -7.06 -15.51
CA HIS A 61 -13.89 -6.75 -14.14
C HIS A 61 -15.39 -6.95 -13.88
N ALA A 62 -16.23 -6.57 -14.84
CA ALA A 62 -17.69 -6.71 -14.72
C ALA A 62 -18.16 -8.16 -14.58
N THR A 63 -17.39 -9.14 -15.03
CA THR A 63 -17.74 -10.56 -15.00
C THR A 63 -16.84 -11.42 -14.11
N GLN A 64 -15.60 -11.01 -13.88
CA GLN A 64 -14.61 -11.77 -13.11
C GLN A 64 -14.66 -11.47 -11.59
N PHE A 65 -15.27 -10.35 -11.20
CA PHE A 65 -15.43 -9.91 -9.82
C PHE A 65 -16.90 -9.81 -9.39
N VAL A 66 -17.77 -10.70 -9.87
CA VAL A 66 -19.19 -10.39 -9.94
C VAL A 66 -20.06 -10.92 -8.83
N GLU A 67 -19.81 -12.10 -8.33
CA GLU A 67 -20.98 -12.85 -7.90
C GLU A 67 -21.08 -13.02 -6.40
N ASN A 68 -19.96 -12.89 -5.70
CA ASN A 68 -19.92 -13.18 -4.28
C ASN A 68 -18.80 -12.38 -3.62
N GLU A 69 -19.12 -11.60 -2.62
CA GLU A 69 -18.16 -10.79 -1.86
C GLU A 69 -17.02 -11.65 -1.29
N LEU A 70 -17.29 -12.88 -0.90
CA LEU A 70 -16.29 -13.79 -0.32
C LEU A 70 -15.42 -14.42 -1.41
N ALA A 71 -15.99 -14.84 -2.53
CA ALA A 71 -15.23 -15.41 -3.65
C ALA A 71 -14.27 -14.40 -4.29
N LEU A 72 -14.59 -13.13 -4.20
CA LEU A 72 -13.71 -12.04 -4.64
C LEU A 72 -12.48 -11.90 -3.77
N TRP A 73 -12.62 -12.12 -2.49
CA TRP A 73 -11.50 -12.10 -1.55
C TRP A 73 -10.50 -13.20 -1.86
N GLU A 74 -10.96 -14.39 -2.19
CA GLU A 74 -10.09 -15.51 -2.57
C GLU A 74 -9.33 -15.27 -3.87
N ARG A 75 -9.94 -14.60 -4.85
CA ARG A 75 -9.33 -14.34 -6.17
C ARG A 75 -8.26 -13.26 -6.15
N ALA A 76 -8.52 -12.13 -5.51
CA ALA A 76 -7.63 -10.98 -5.48
C ALA A 76 -6.76 -10.93 -4.20
N TRP A 77 -7.11 -11.73 -3.18
CA TRP A 77 -6.37 -11.91 -1.93
C TRP A 77 -6.11 -13.39 -1.66
N PRO A 78 -5.31 -14.04 -2.48
CA PRO A 78 -5.00 -15.45 -2.26
C PRO A 78 -4.24 -15.59 -0.93
N ASN A 79 -4.52 -16.67 -0.21
CA ASN A 79 -3.80 -17.01 0.99
C ASN A 79 -2.32 -17.22 0.66
N SER A 80 -1.49 -16.30 1.10
CA SER A 80 -0.05 -16.42 0.99
C SER A 80 0.46 -17.33 2.11
N GLN A 81 1.31 -18.27 1.76
CA GLN A 81 1.92 -19.14 2.75
C GLN A 81 3.19 -18.49 3.28
N TYR A 82 3.12 -17.94 4.48
CA TYR A 82 4.26 -17.39 5.20
C TYR A 82 4.47 -18.17 6.51
N GLU A 83 5.71 -18.25 6.95
CA GLU A 83 6.02 -18.64 8.33
C GLU A 83 5.93 -17.39 9.19
N VAL A 84 5.00 -17.37 10.15
CA VAL A 84 4.74 -16.20 10.98
C VAL A 84 5.11 -16.51 12.43
N THR A 85 5.83 -15.58 13.07
CA THR A 85 6.20 -15.62 14.48
C THR A 85 5.98 -14.26 15.13
N GLY A 86 5.84 -14.22 16.46
CA GLY A 86 5.48 -13.01 17.22
C GLY A 86 4.00 -12.98 17.55
N ASN A 87 3.48 -11.82 17.96
CA ASN A 87 2.14 -11.67 18.52
C ASN A 87 1.18 -10.83 17.65
N ALA A 88 1.61 -10.36 16.50
CA ALA A 88 0.84 -9.42 15.72
C ALA A 88 -0.16 -10.12 14.77
N PHE A 89 0.29 -11.00 13.91
CA PHE A 89 -0.58 -11.56 12.90
C PHE A 89 -1.48 -12.66 13.45
N GLY A 90 -2.80 -12.44 13.41
CA GLY A 90 -3.80 -13.47 13.73
C GLY A 90 -3.95 -14.55 12.65
N GLY A 91 -3.12 -14.51 11.61
CA GLY A 91 -3.06 -15.40 10.46
C GLY A 91 -2.01 -14.94 9.47
N ALA A 92 -1.89 -15.57 8.31
CA ALA A 92 -0.97 -15.12 7.28
C ALA A 92 -1.45 -13.76 6.69
N PRO A 93 -0.57 -12.75 6.58
CA PRO A 93 -0.95 -11.47 5.99
C PRO A 93 -1.29 -11.65 4.51
N ASN A 94 -2.36 -10.98 4.08
CA ASN A 94 -2.85 -11.04 2.70
C ASN A 94 -2.62 -9.70 1.99
N PHE A 95 -2.28 -9.78 0.71
CA PHE A 95 -2.13 -8.62 -0.18
C PHE A 95 -2.98 -8.79 -1.43
N GLY A 96 -3.45 -7.68 -1.97
CA GLY A 96 -4.05 -7.68 -3.30
C GLY A 96 -3.04 -8.17 -4.34
N GLN A 97 -3.34 -9.27 -5.03
CA GLN A 97 -2.49 -9.91 -6.02
C GLN A 97 -3.17 -9.91 -7.38
N GLY A 98 -2.44 -9.48 -8.40
CA GLY A 98 -2.91 -9.35 -9.78
C GLY A 98 -2.41 -8.09 -10.43
N VAL A 99 -2.61 -7.96 -11.72
CA VAL A 99 -2.33 -6.72 -12.43
C VAL A 99 -3.21 -5.62 -11.86
N GLY A 100 -2.59 -4.55 -11.33
CA GLY A 100 -3.24 -3.52 -10.52
C GLY A 100 -2.95 -3.64 -9.03
N GLY A 101 -2.51 -4.82 -8.55
CA GLY A 101 -2.11 -5.07 -7.16
C GLY A 101 -3.18 -4.66 -6.15
N GLY A 102 -2.76 -4.01 -5.07
CA GLY A 102 -3.66 -3.55 -4.00
C GLY A 102 -4.78 -2.62 -4.47
N SER A 103 -4.65 -1.93 -5.63
CA SER A 103 -5.71 -1.06 -6.15
C SER A 103 -6.99 -1.80 -6.55
N LEU A 104 -6.90 -3.10 -6.78
CA LEU A 104 -8.07 -3.94 -7.06
C LEU A 104 -9.03 -4.00 -5.85
N VAL A 105 -8.47 -4.01 -4.64
CA VAL A 105 -9.20 -4.31 -3.39
C VAL A 105 -9.13 -3.20 -2.33
N TRP A 106 -8.44 -2.09 -2.58
CA TRP A 106 -8.31 -1.00 -1.63
C TRP A 106 -9.60 -0.21 -1.42
N THR A 107 -9.68 0.48 -0.31
CA THR A 107 -10.83 1.30 0.08
C THR A 107 -10.77 2.73 -0.47
N SER A 108 -9.71 3.06 -1.20
CA SER A 108 -9.54 4.28 -2.00
C SER A 108 -9.30 5.58 -1.22
N VAL A 109 -9.03 5.54 0.07
CA VAL A 109 -8.73 6.75 0.84
C VAL A 109 -7.37 7.32 0.43
N CYS A 110 -7.31 8.64 0.19
CA CYS A 110 -6.17 9.35 -0.38
C CYS A 110 -5.73 10.52 0.52
N LEU A 111 -5.46 10.24 1.78
CA LEU A 111 -4.90 11.20 2.71
C LEU A 111 -3.40 11.42 2.44
N ARG A 112 -2.93 12.66 2.60
CA ARG A 112 -1.49 12.98 2.56
C ARG A 112 -0.88 12.76 3.93
N PHE A 113 0.35 12.33 3.98
CA PHE A 113 1.15 12.42 5.20
C PHE A 113 1.31 13.88 5.61
N MET A 114 1.41 14.13 6.91
CA MET A 114 1.63 15.45 7.47
C MET A 114 3.15 15.73 7.65
N ARG A 115 3.53 16.98 7.87
CA ARG A 115 4.95 17.36 8.00
C ARG A 115 5.68 16.58 9.08
N HIS A 116 5.05 16.35 10.23
CA HIS A 116 5.65 15.62 11.33
C HIS A 116 5.90 14.15 11.04
N ASP A 117 5.12 13.52 10.14
CA ASP A 117 5.30 12.12 9.75
C ASP A 117 6.67 11.85 9.11
N PHE A 118 7.27 12.88 8.49
CA PHE A 118 8.61 12.82 7.91
C PHE A 118 9.72 13.08 8.94
N ARG A 119 9.38 13.50 10.16
CA ARG A 119 10.32 13.97 11.21
C ARG A 119 10.07 13.30 12.55
N MET A 120 9.64 12.04 12.55
CA MET A 120 9.23 11.31 13.75
C MET A 120 10.35 11.25 14.79
N ARG A 121 11.58 10.97 14.35
CA ARG A 121 12.74 10.91 15.26
C ARG A 121 13.08 12.29 15.84
N SER A 122 13.09 13.33 15.03
CA SER A 122 13.35 14.71 15.49
C SER A 122 12.22 15.24 16.35
N THR A 123 10.97 14.86 16.08
CA THR A 123 9.78 15.32 16.80
C THR A 123 9.63 14.67 18.17
N PHE A 124 9.80 13.37 18.26
CA PHE A 124 9.50 12.59 19.46
C PHE A 124 10.73 12.06 20.19
N GLY A 125 11.92 12.22 19.62
CA GLY A 125 13.15 11.69 20.19
C GLY A 125 13.30 10.18 20.01
N ALA A 126 14.16 9.57 20.85
CA ALA A 126 14.32 8.13 20.90
C ALA A 126 13.17 7.49 21.67
N VAL A 127 12.61 6.43 21.14
CA VAL A 127 11.66 5.57 21.83
C VAL A 127 12.35 4.23 22.11
N PRO A 128 12.47 3.82 23.37
CA PRO A 128 13.11 2.56 23.72
C PRO A 128 12.47 1.37 23.00
N GLY A 129 13.28 0.54 22.37
CA GLY A 129 12.81 -0.61 21.59
C GLY A 129 12.38 -0.30 20.14
N ALA A 130 12.12 0.96 19.80
CA ALA A 130 11.80 1.36 18.43
C ALA A 130 13.04 1.86 17.69
N SER A 131 13.03 1.71 16.37
CA SER A 131 14.08 2.18 15.45
C SER A 131 13.64 3.41 14.64
N LEU A 132 13.04 4.40 15.32
CA LEU A 132 12.60 5.64 14.70
C LEU A 132 13.74 6.36 13.97
N ALA A 133 13.44 6.83 12.77
CA ALA A 133 14.30 7.68 11.98
C ALA A 133 13.47 8.75 11.30
N ASP A 134 14.12 9.84 10.88
CA ASP A 134 13.52 10.81 9.99
C ASP A 134 13.65 10.31 8.54
N TRP A 135 12.71 10.67 7.71
CA TRP A 135 12.83 10.46 6.27
C TRP A 135 13.94 11.36 5.72
N PRO A 136 14.73 10.90 4.71
CA PRO A 136 15.74 11.75 4.06
C PRO A 136 15.12 12.81 3.14
N ILE A 137 13.80 12.87 3.10
CA ILE A 137 12.96 13.83 2.37
C ILE A 137 11.90 14.42 3.32
N GLY A 138 11.32 15.53 2.95
CA GLY A 138 10.26 16.18 3.71
C GLY A 138 8.95 16.26 2.95
N TYR A 139 7.94 16.85 3.61
CA TYR A 139 6.63 17.09 2.97
C TYR A 139 6.76 17.93 1.69
N ASP A 140 7.59 18.96 1.70
CA ASP A 140 7.74 19.89 0.57
C ASP A 140 8.37 19.20 -0.66
N ASP A 141 9.23 18.20 -0.45
CA ASP A 141 9.77 17.36 -1.53
C ASP A 141 8.68 16.52 -2.23
N LEU A 142 7.61 16.15 -1.50
CA LEU A 142 6.50 15.36 -2.03
C LEU A 142 5.26 16.18 -2.41
N ALA A 143 5.12 17.41 -1.92
CA ALA A 143 3.92 18.22 -2.17
C ALA A 143 3.56 18.35 -3.66
N PRO A 144 4.50 18.62 -4.60
CA PRO A 144 4.20 18.67 -6.03
C PRO A 144 3.73 17.32 -6.59
N TYR A 145 4.26 16.23 -6.06
CA TYR A 145 3.92 14.87 -6.48
C TYR A 145 2.58 14.40 -5.89
N TYR A 146 2.21 14.86 -4.69
CA TYR A 146 0.86 14.70 -4.16
C TYR A 146 -0.18 15.37 -5.06
N ASP A 147 0.06 16.62 -5.47
CA ASP A 147 -0.85 17.35 -6.36
C ASP A 147 -1.05 16.59 -7.69
N ARG A 148 0.02 16.09 -8.29
CA ARG A 148 -0.03 15.28 -9.52
C ARG A 148 -0.71 13.94 -9.32
N ALA A 149 -0.41 13.25 -8.22
CA ALA A 149 -1.04 11.97 -7.90
C ALA A 149 -2.55 12.12 -7.74
N GLU A 150 -3.01 13.14 -7.01
CA GLU A 150 -4.43 13.42 -6.83
C GLU A 150 -5.13 13.74 -8.16
N GLU A 151 -4.46 14.48 -9.05
CA GLU A 151 -4.98 14.78 -10.39
C GLU A 151 -5.10 13.53 -11.26
N GLN A 152 -4.04 12.71 -11.33
CA GLN A 152 -4.03 11.48 -12.12
C GLN A 152 -5.01 10.42 -11.60
N ILE A 153 -5.14 10.31 -10.29
CA ILE A 153 -6.11 9.43 -9.63
C ILE A 153 -7.54 9.96 -9.81
N GLY A 154 -7.72 11.26 -9.98
CA GLY A 154 -9.03 11.89 -10.01
C GLY A 154 -9.68 11.90 -8.62
N VAL A 155 -8.93 12.30 -7.60
CA VAL A 155 -9.38 12.30 -6.20
C VAL A 155 -10.59 13.20 -6.02
N ALA A 156 -11.64 12.69 -5.37
CA ALA A 156 -12.78 13.48 -4.88
C ALA A 156 -12.54 13.86 -3.42
N GLY A 157 -12.66 15.14 -3.09
CA GLY A 157 -12.38 15.62 -1.74
C GLY A 157 -12.76 17.06 -1.48
N ALA A 158 -12.61 17.49 -0.23
CA ALA A 158 -12.73 18.86 0.23
C ALA A 158 -11.57 19.20 1.17
N PRO A 159 -11.23 20.49 1.38
CA PRO A 159 -10.20 20.88 2.34
C PRO A 159 -10.51 20.32 3.74
N LEU A 160 -9.50 19.77 4.38
CA LEU A 160 -9.56 19.24 5.74
C LEU A 160 -8.94 20.23 6.72
N PRO A 161 -9.46 20.36 7.96
CA PRO A 161 -9.01 21.35 8.94
C PRO A 161 -7.58 21.07 9.50
N TRP A 162 -7.00 19.91 9.20
CA TRP A 162 -5.65 19.52 9.63
C TRP A 162 -4.64 19.46 8.49
N ALA A 163 -5.16 19.43 7.24
CA ALA A 163 -4.30 19.23 6.09
C ALA A 163 -3.40 20.45 5.87
N GLU A 164 -2.18 20.19 5.44
CA GLU A 164 -1.29 21.22 4.90
C GLU A 164 -1.99 22.00 3.79
N GLN A 165 -1.65 23.29 3.66
CA GLN A 165 -2.23 24.14 2.63
C GLN A 165 -1.98 23.52 1.25
N ARG A 166 -3.05 23.26 0.54
CA ARG A 166 -3.01 22.68 -0.80
C ARG A 166 -2.74 23.79 -1.83
N ARG A 167 -1.91 23.46 -2.82
CA ARG A 167 -1.63 24.38 -3.95
C ARG A 167 -2.75 24.38 -4.98
N ARG A 168 -3.55 23.30 -5.05
CA ARG A 168 -4.65 23.09 -6.00
C ARG A 168 -5.87 22.51 -5.30
N ALA A 169 -7.06 22.80 -5.85
CA ALA A 169 -8.28 22.12 -5.45
C ALA A 169 -8.24 20.62 -5.82
N TYR A 170 -9.08 19.82 -5.19
CA TYR A 170 -9.27 18.44 -5.62
C TYR A 170 -9.90 18.39 -7.02
N PRO A 171 -9.51 17.40 -7.87
CA PRO A 171 -10.06 17.25 -9.23
C PRO A 171 -11.58 17.05 -9.25
N ASN A 172 -12.11 16.38 -8.22
CA ASN A 172 -13.53 16.13 -8.07
C ASN A 172 -14.02 16.65 -6.71
N PRO A 173 -15.28 17.15 -6.62
CA PRO A 173 -15.87 17.54 -5.34
C PRO A 173 -16.04 16.34 -4.42
N ALA A 174 -16.02 16.60 -3.10
CA ALA A 174 -16.33 15.58 -2.12
C ALA A 174 -17.77 15.06 -2.29
N PHE A 175 -18.00 13.83 -1.86
CA PHE A 175 -19.34 13.27 -1.75
C PHE A 175 -20.09 13.87 -0.58
N ASP A 176 -21.42 13.88 -0.69
CA ASP A 176 -22.29 14.12 0.45
C ASP A 176 -22.12 13.05 1.52
N PHE A 177 -22.39 13.42 2.77
CA PHE A 177 -22.31 12.48 3.87
C PHE A 177 -23.52 11.54 3.88
N TYR A 178 -23.23 10.23 3.91
CA TYR A 178 -24.24 9.20 4.12
C TYR A 178 -24.92 9.35 5.49
N ARG A 179 -26.08 8.74 5.68
CA ARG A 179 -26.79 8.79 6.97
C ARG A 179 -25.94 8.26 8.13
N SER A 180 -25.31 7.11 7.95
CA SER A 180 -24.34 6.54 8.90
C SER A 180 -23.19 7.51 9.22
N SER A 181 -22.63 8.15 8.21
CA SER A 181 -21.56 9.14 8.35
C SER A 181 -22.01 10.41 9.10
N ARG A 182 -23.24 10.88 8.88
CA ARG A 182 -23.79 12.04 9.61
C ARG A 182 -23.92 11.75 11.11
N LEU A 183 -24.32 10.54 11.47
CA LEU A 183 -24.40 10.13 12.88
C LEU A 183 -23.00 9.98 13.50
N LEU A 184 -22.04 9.39 12.77
CA LEU A 184 -20.65 9.32 13.22
C LEU A 184 -20.08 10.73 13.46
N ARG A 185 -20.33 11.67 12.54
CA ARG A 185 -19.93 13.09 12.70
C ARG A 185 -20.57 13.74 13.93
N LEU A 186 -21.84 13.43 14.22
CA LEU A 186 -22.50 13.89 15.44
C LEU A 186 -21.78 13.36 16.68
N GLY A 187 -21.43 12.08 16.69
CA GLY A 187 -20.66 11.46 17.77
C GLY A 187 -19.29 12.10 17.95
N LEU A 188 -18.53 12.30 16.87
CA LEU A 188 -17.25 13.01 16.88
C LEU A 188 -17.39 14.42 17.48
N ARG A 189 -18.34 15.21 16.99
CA ARG A 189 -18.58 16.57 17.47
C ARG A 189 -18.92 16.61 18.97
N ARG A 190 -19.75 15.67 19.45
CA ARG A 190 -20.12 15.57 20.88
C ARG A 190 -18.92 15.14 21.76
N GLN A 191 -17.90 14.53 21.16
CA GLN A 191 -16.60 14.24 21.79
C GLN A 191 -15.55 15.33 21.53
N SER A 192 -15.99 16.52 21.08
CA SER A 192 -15.11 17.65 20.73
C SER A 192 -14.05 17.32 19.68
N LEU A 193 -14.35 16.37 18.78
CA LEU A 193 -13.48 15.99 17.67
C LEU A 193 -14.01 16.59 16.36
N ARG A 194 -13.14 17.28 15.63
CA ARG A 194 -13.43 17.78 14.28
C ARG A 194 -13.53 16.61 13.29
N SER A 195 -14.25 16.84 12.21
CA SER A 195 -14.37 15.85 11.13
C SER A 195 -14.54 16.54 9.78
N GLY A 196 -14.12 15.87 8.72
CA GLY A 196 -14.24 16.34 7.34
C GLY A 196 -14.59 15.20 6.39
N ALA A 197 -14.89 15.54 5.14
CA ALA A 197 -15.02 14.57 4.06
C ALA A 197 -13.62 14.09 3.65
N GLY A 198 -13.34 12.82 3.81
CA GLY A 198 -12.04 12.26 3.42
C GLY A 198 -11.85 12.27 1.91
N PRO A 199 -10.63 12.59 1.43
CA PRO A 199 -10.31 12.49 0.02
C PRO A 199 -10.27 11.03 -0.41
N VAL A 200 -10.92 10.71 -1.54
CA VAL A 200 -11.05 9.33 -2.03
C VAL A 200 -10.80 9.22 -3.53
N ALA A 201 -10.20 8.13 -3.94
CA ALA A 201 -9.94 7.78 -5.35
C ALA A 201 -11.19 7.20 -6.04
N VAL A 202 -12.35 7.80 -5.78
CA VAL A 202 -13.64 7.41 -6.35
C VAL A 202 -14.24 8.62 -7.05
N ALA A 203 -14.67 8.47 -8.30
CA ALA A 203 -15.23 9.56 -9.08
C ALA A 203 -16.61 9.95 -8.55
N SER A 204 -16.75 11.16 -8.02
CA SER A 204 -18.04 11.73 -7.61
C SER A 204 -18.85 12.31 -8.78
N ARG A 205 -18.17 12.54 -9.92
CA ARG A 205 -18.76 12.95 -11.20
C ARG A 205 -18.18 12.09 -12.32
N ALA A 206 -18.97 11.86 -13.37
CA ALA A 206 -18.46 11.23 -14.57
C ALA A 206 -17.47 12.16 -15.29
N GLY A 207 -16.38 11.61 -15.78
CA GLY A 207 -15.33 12.35 -16.49
C GLY A 207 -14.05 11.54 -16.65
N GLY A 208 -13.19 11.95 -17.57
CA GLY A 208 -11.88 11.29 -17.78
C GLY A 208 -12.00 9.78 -18.12
N GLY A 209 -13.06 9.35 -18.77
CA GLY A 209 -13.31 7.93 -19.09
C GLY A 209 -13.87 7.10 -17.92
N ARG A 210 -14.19 7.73 -16.80
CA ARG A 210 -14.72 7.05 -15.58
C ARG A 210 -16.18 7.44 -15.33
N ALA A 211 -16.99 6.46 -14.93
CA ALA A 211 -18.37 6.70 -14.51
C ALA A 211 -18.42 7.35 -13.11
N ALA A 212 -19.49 8.06 -12.80
CA ALA A 212 -19.76 8.46 -11.43
C ALA A 212 -20.11 7.24 -10.55
N CYS A 213 -19.73 7.29 -9.28
CA CYS A 213 -20.01 6.23 -8.32
C CYS A 213 -21.53 6.07 -8.10
N VAL A 214 -22.01 4.83 -8.13
CA VAL A 214 -23.41 4.45 -7.88
C VAL A 214 -23.65 3.96 -6.44
N HIS A 215 -22.70 4.17 -5.54
CA HIS A 215 -22.81 3.88 -4.10
C HIS A 215 -23.12 2.41 -3.75
N CYS A 216 -22.67 1.47 -4.58
CA CYS A 216 -23.00 0.04 -4.47
C CYS A 216 -22.28 -0.71 -3.33
N GLY A 217 -21.28 -0.12 -2.68
CA GLY A 217 -20.55 -0.72 -1.56
C GLY A 217 -19.49 -1.78 -1.91
N TYR A 218 -19.23 -2.06 -3.18
CA TYR A 218 -18.33 -3.14 -3.61
C TYR A 218 -16.87 -2.72 -3.86
N CYS A 219 -16.40 -1.61 -3.28
CA CYS A 219 -15.04 -1.11 -3.59
C CYS A 219 -13.92 -2.09 -3.24
N ARG A 220 -14.06 -2.91 -2.19
CA ARG A 220 -13.08 -3.94 -1.80
C ARG A 220 -13.07 -5.15 -2.75
N SER A 221 -14.02 -5.20 -3.66
CA SER A 221 -14.19 -6.29 -4.61
C SER A 221 -14.01 -5.81 -6.05
N SER A 222 -13.10 -4.84 -6.27
CA SER A 222 -12.94 -4.16 -7.54
C SER A 222 -14.13 -3.22 -7.87
N CYS A 223 -14.07 -2.48 -8.96
CA CYS A 223 -15.14 -1.59 -9.39
C CYS A 223 -15.60 -1.95 -10.80
N ARG A 224 -16.86 -2.37 -10.94
CA ARG A 224 -17.42 -2.83 -12.22
C ARG A 224 -17.59 -1.72 -13.25
N ILE A 225 -17.76 -0.48 -12.78
CA ILE A 225 -18.09 0.69 -13.61
C ILE A 225 -16.94 1.71 -13.67
N ASP A 226 -15.75 1.35 -13.20
CA ASP A 226 -14.56 2.19 -13.16
C ASP A 226 -14.69 3.52 -12.41
N ALA A 227 -15.68 3.66 -11.54
CA ALA A 227 -15.78 4.83 -10.68
C ALA A 227 -14.63 4.92 -9.68
N LYS A 228 -14.13 3.78 -9.18
CA LYS A 228 -12.94 3.69 -8.34
C LYS A 228 -11.67 3.63 -9.19
N PHE A 229 -10.62 4.36 -8.81
CA PHE A 229 -9.32 4.23 -9.46
C PHE A 229 -8.74 2.83 -9.24
N GLN A 230 -8.32 2.20 -10.33
CA GLN A 230 -7.61 0.93 -10.37
C GLN A 230 -6.44 1.08 -11.34
N ALA A 231 -5.24 0.73 -10.90
CA ALA A 231 -4.00 1.02 -11.64
C ALA A 231 -3.90 0.25 -12.95
N ASP A 232 -4.45 -0.97 -13.00
CA ASP A 232 -4.53 -1.78 -14.23
C ASP A 232 -5.35 -1.10 -15.31
N ARG A 233 -6.48 -0.50 -14.97
CA ARG A 233 -7.40 0.12 -15.92
C ARG A 233 -7.03 1.55 -16.25
N ALA A 234 -6.65 2.32 -15.22
CA ALA A 234 -6.36 3.74 -15.39
C ALA A 234 -4.99 4.01 -16.04
N LEU A 235 -3.99 3.18 -15.74
CA LEU A 235 -2.62 3.40 -16.19
C LEU A 235 -2.15 2.32 -17.19
N LEU A 236 -2.30 1.03 -16.86
CA LEU A 236 -1.68 -0.02 -17.67
C LEU A 236 -2.48 -0.35 -18.94
N ALA A 237 -3.81 -0.41 -18.88
CA ALA A 237 -4.62 -0.77 -20.05
C ALA A 237 -4.41 0.18 -21.24
N PRO A 238 -4.36 1.51 -21.09
CA PRO A 238 -4.05 2.41 -22.21
C PRO A 238 -2.66 2.22 -22.80
N LEU A 239 -1.66 1.87 -21.97
CA LEU A 239 -0.29 1.62 -22.43
C LEU A 239 -0.18 0.30 -23.21
N LEU A 240 -0.84 -0.74 -22.71
CA LEU A 240 -0.93 -2.04 -23.38
C LEU A 240 -1.64 -1.92 -24.74
N ALA A 241 -2.77 -1.23 -24.79
CA ALA A 241 -3.53 -1.01 -26.04
C ALA A 241 -2.72 -0.26 -27.12
N ARG A 242 -1.77 0.58 -26.69
CA ARG A 242 -0.88 1.34 -27.60
C ARG A 242 0.46 0.63 -27.87
N GLY A 243 0.67 -0.58 -27.35
CA GLY A 243 1.94 -1.31 -27.48
C GLY A 243 3.14 -0.59 -26.86
N ARG A 244 2.92 0.22 -25.81
CA ARG A 244 3.98 1.01 -25.16
C ARG A 244 4.76 0.23 -24.10
N ILE A 245 4.20 -0.87 -23.62
CA ILE A 245 4.79 -1.76 -22.62
C ILE A 245 4.46 -3.21 -22.97
N GLU A 246 5.29 -4.13 -22.48
CA GLU A 246 5.01 -5.56 -22.46
C GLU A 246 4.64 -5.98 -21.02
N LEU A 247 3.62 -6.81 -20.84
CA LEU A 247 3.17 -7.34 -19.56
C LEU A 247 3.07 -8.86 -19.61
N VAL A 248 3.74 -9.52 -18.68
CA VAL A 248 3.58 -10.95 -18.42
C VAL A 248 2.92 -11.12 -17.04
N ALA A 249 1.66 -11.48 -17.03
CA ALA A 249 0.94 -11.88 -15.83
C ALA A 249 1.19 -13.36 -15.53
N GLN A 250 0.91 -13.80 -14.29
CA GLN A 250 1.25 -15.14 -13.79
C GLN A 250 2.76 -15.45 -13.92
N ALA A 251 3.61 -14.44 -13.72
CA ALA A 251 5.06 -14.52 -13.77
C ALA A 251 5.65 -14.23 -12.37
N GLU A 252 6.02 -15.27 -11.66
CA GLU A 252 6.67 -15.14 -10.35
C GLU A 252 8.17 -14.95 -10.52
N VAL A 253 8.67 -13.75 -10.23
CA VAL A 253 10.11 -13.49 -10.24
C VAL A 253 10.76 -14.18 -9.05
N LEU A 254 11.68 -15.08 -9.33
CA LEU A 254 12.33 -15.92 -8.34
C LEU A 254 13.65 -15.33 -7.84
N ARG A 255 14.38 -14.62 -8.73
CA ARG A 255 15.71 -14.10 -8.44
C ARG A 255 16.10 -12.96 -9.38
N LEU A 256 16.87 -12.00 -8.86
CA LEU A 256 17.62 -11.02 -9.62
C LEU A 256 18.99 -11.59 -9.94
N THR A 257 19.41 -11.56 -11.20
CA THR A 257 20.67 -12.12 -11.68
C THR A 257 21.75 -11.04 -11.70
N GLN A 258 22.86 -11.26 -10.99
CA GLN A 258 23.95 -10.30 -10.88
C GLN A 258 24.96 -10.39 -12.02
N GLY A 259 25.50 -9.25 -12.41
CA GLY A 259 26.60 -9.14 -13.34
C GLY A 259 27.96 -9.50 -12.69
N ARG A 260 28.98 -9.61 -13.52
CA ARG A 260 30.35 -9.96 -13.09
C ARG A 260 31.03 -8.85 -12.28
N ASP A 261 30.54 -7.63 -12.35
CA ASP A 261 31.04 -6.46 -11.61
C ASP A 261 30.62 -6.45 -10.11
N GLY A 262 29.76 -7.38 -9.70
CA GLY A 262 29.25 -7.44 -8.33
C GLY A 262 28.34 -6.28 -7.91
N ALA A 263 28.09 -5.31 -8.79
CA ALA A 263 27.33 -4.09 -8.48
C ALA A 263 26.10 -3.88 -9.39
N SER A 264 26.04 -4.59 -10.52
CA SER A 264 24.94 -4.43 -11.47
C SER A 264 24.11 -5.70 -11.57
N VAL A 265 22.78 -5.55 -11.65
CA VAL A 265 21.85 -6.62 -12.03
C VAL A 265 21.74 -6.63 -13.56
N THR A 266 21.78 -7.80 -14.16
CA THR A 266 21.74 -8.00 -15.62
C THR A 266 20.47 -8.68 -16.09
N GLY A 267 19.70 -9.27 -15.19
CA GLY A 267 18.46 -9.96 -15.56
C GLY A 267 17.63 -10.41 -14.37
N VAL A 268 16.54 -11.07 -14.69
CA VAL A 268 15.67 -11.75 -13.71
C VAL A 268 15.35 -13.16 -14.20
N ASP A 269 15.30 -14.11 -13.27
CA ASP A 269 14.72 -15.41 -13.47
C ASP A 269 13.31 -15.44 -12.91
N TYR A 270 12.35 -15.93 -13.68
CA TYR A 270 10.97 -16.05 -13.26
C TYR A 270 10.35 -17.39 -13.66
N LEU A 271 9.31 -17.77 -12.93
CA LEU A 271 8.46 -18.91 -13.25
C LEU A 271 7.20 -18.41 -13.95
N ASP A 272 6.95 -18.90 -15.13
CA ASP A 272 5.67 -18.77 -15.81
C ASP A 272 4.69 -19.76 -15.16
N LEU A 273 3.79 -19.25 -14.32
CA LEU A 273 2.85 -20.07 -13.53
C LEU A 273 1.78 -20.76 -14.39
N ALA A 274 1.56 -20.28 -15.60
CA ALA A 274 0.60 -20.89 -16.52
C ALA A 274 1.18 -22.15 -17.18
N SER A 275 2.47 -22.14 -17.54
CA SER A 275 3.15 -23.26 -18.20
C SER A 275 4.02 -24.10 -17.28
N GLY A 276 4.34 -23.60 -16.07
CA GLY A 276 5.30 -24.22 -15.15
C GLY A 276 6.77 -24.08 -15.59
N ASN A 277 7.05 -23.34 -16.65
CA ASN A 277 8.40 -23.19 -17.19
C ASN A 277 9.19 -22.06 -16.51
N ARG A 278 10.46 -22.33 -16.20
CA ARG A 278 11.40 -21.27 -15.80
C ARG A 278 11.88 -20.52 -17.03
N ARG A 279 11.87 -19.19 -16.92
CA ARG A 279 12.29 -18.27 -17.96
C ARG A 279 13.27 -17.24 -17.40
N SER A 280 14.05 -16.62 -18.26
CA SER A 280 14.97 -15.54 -17.91
C SER A 280 14.84 -14.42 -18.92
N VAL A 281 14.89 -13.18 -18.43
CA VAL A 281 14.98 -11.98 -19.27
C VAL A 281 16.15 -11.12 -18.82
N GLN A 282 16.75 -10.40 -19.76
CA GLN A 282 17.82 -9.45 -19.50
C GLN A 282 17.27 -8.03 -19.47
N GLY A 283 17.89 -7.16 -18.67
CA GLY A 283 17.48 -5.77 -18.56
C GLY A 283 18.65 -4.87 -18.16
N ARG A 284 18.42 -3.57 -18.31
CA ARG A 284 19.41 -2.53 -17.97
C ARG A 284 19.05 -1.82 -16.67
N LEU A 285 17.77 -1.55 -16.41
CA LEU A 285 17.24 -0.94 -15.19
C LEU A 285 16.18 -1.85 -14.60
N PHE A 286 16.21 -2.05 -13.28
CA PHE A 286 15.29 -2.91 -12.55
C PHE A 286 14.55 -2.12 -11.49
N LEU A 287 13.20 -2.13 -11.57
CA LEU A 287 12.31 -1.47 -10.62
C LEU A 287 11.52 -2.54 -9.87
N VAL A 288 11.86 -2.77 -8.60
CA VAL A 288 11.23 -3.80 -7.77
C VAL A 288 10.09 -3.16 -6.98
N CYS A 289 8.86 -3.52 -7.34
CA CYS A 289 7.61 -2.90 -6.88
C CYS A 289 6.66 -3.88 -6.19
N ASN A 290 7.20 -4.94 -5.60
CA ASN A 290 6.44 -5.92 -4.83
C ASN A 290 5.99 -5.32 -3.49
N ASN A 291 5.12 -6.05 -2.77
CA ASN A 291 4.71 -5.68 -1.42
C ASN A 291 5.86 -5.77 -0.39
N PRO A 292 5.71 -5.22 0.83
CA PRO A 292 6.78 -5.18 1.84
C PRO A 292 7.25 -6.53 2.37
N LEU A 293 6.61 -7.63 2.04
CA LEU A 293 7.07 -8.99 2.38
C LEU A 293 7.81 -9.65 1.22
N GLU A 294 7.30 -9.50 0.00
CA GLU A 294 7.87 -10.15 -1.18
C GLU A 294 9.10 -9.39 -1.73
N THR A 295 9.18 -8.06 -1.52
CA THR A 295 10.39 -7.30 -1.92
C THR A 295 11.63 -7.83 -1.20
N PRO A 296 11.72 -7.83 0.13
CA PRO A 296 12.90 -8.36 0.81
C PRO A 296 13.09 -9.86 0.57
N ARG A 297 12.02 -10.65 0.44
CA ARG A 297 12.13 -12.08 0.10
C ARG A 297 12.86 -12.28 -1.23
N LEU A 298 12.54 -11.50 -2.26
CA LEU A 298 13.20 -11.55 -3.55
C LEU A 298 14.70 -11.20 -3.44
N PHE A 299 15.04 -10.13 -2.71
CA PHE A 299 16.42 -9.74 -2.50
C PHE A 299 17.23 -10.79 -1.73
N LEU A 300 16.65 -11.39 -0.70
CA LEU A 300 17.27 -12.46 0.08
C LEU A 300 17.45 -13.75 -0.74
N ASN A 301 16.46 -14.14 -1.55
CA ASN A 301 16.56 -15.28 -2.47
C ASN A 301 17.54 -15.03 -3.65
N SER A 302 17.97 -13.78 -3.85
CA SER A 302 18.96 -13.39 -4.86
C SER A 302 20.41 -13.44 -4.34
N ALA A 303 20.66 -14.15 -3.24
CA ALA A 303 22.00 -14.36 -2.70
C ALA A 303 22.93 -14.97 -3.75
N ASN A 304 24.19 -14.52 -3.77
CA ASN A 304 25.21 -14.93 -4.72
C ASN A 304 26.63 -14.77 -4.11
N ALA A 305 27.67 -15.03 -4.87
CA ALA A 305 29.06 -14.97 -4.37
C ALA A 305 29.47 -13.56 -3.89
N PHE A 306 28.95 -12.49 -4.48
CA PHE A 306 29.22 -11.10 -4.08
C PHE A 306 28.37 -10.68 -2.87
N HIS A 307 27.13 -11.17 -2.78
CA HIS A 307 26.15 -10.85 -1.75
C HIS A 307 25.63 -12.12 -1.09
N PRO A 308 26.43 -12.81 -0.26
CA PRO A 308 26.08 -14.13 0.28
C PRO A 308 24.91 -14.11 1.26
N ARG A 309 24.55 -12.93 1.81
CA ARG A 309 23.41 -12.75 2.71
C ARG A 309 22.15 -12.22 2.02
N GLY A 310 22.14 -12.17 0.68
CA GLY A 310 21.10 -11.57 -0.14
C GLY A 310 21.58 -10.30 -0.84
N LEU A 311 21.02 -10.03 -2.01
CA LEU A 311 21.38 -8.88 -2.83
C LEU A 311 21.12 -7.57 -2.04
N GLY A 312 22.12 -6.67 -2.00
CA GLY A 312 22.04 -5.41 -1.25
C GLY A 312 21.91 -5.55 0.27
N ASN A 313 22.18 -6.76 0.82
CA ASN A 313 22.05 -7.05 2.26
C ASN A 313 23.39 -7.16 2.99
N ASP A 314 24.42 -6.53 2.52
CA ASP A 314 25.78 -6.62 3.10
C ASP A 314 25.84 -6.11 4.55
N ARG A 315 24.88 -5.28 4.94
CA ARG A 315 24.76 -4.65 6.27
C ARG A 315 23.58 -5.15 7.08
N ASP A 316 22.95 -6.27 6.69
CA ASP A 316 21.80 -6.89 7.39
C ASP A 316 20.64 -5.90 7.61
N GLN A 317 20.31 -5.09 6.58
CA GLN A 317 19.19 -4.15 6.63
C GLN A 317 17.95 -4.63 5.85
N VAL A 318 18.15 -5.49 4.83
CA VAL A 318 17.06 -6.05 4.03
C VAL A 318 16.11 -6.87 4.90
N GLY A 319 14.85 -6.55 4.86
CA GLY A 319 13.78 -7.19 5.62
C GLY A 319 13.53 -6.58 7.00
N ARG A 320 14.43 -5.78 7.56
CA ARG A 320 14.28 -5.18 8.90
C ARG A 320 13.34 -3.98 8.92
N ASN A 321 12.92 -3.58 10.14
CA ASN A 321 12.04 -2.44 10.36
C ASN A 321 10.68 -2.57 9.65
N LEU A 322 10.17 -3.78 9.55
CA LEU A 322 8.79 -4.00 9.11
C LEU A 322 7.85 -3.39 10.14
N PHE A 323 6.86 -2.64 9.71
CA PHE A 323 5.84 -2.07 10.57
C PHE A 323 4.47 -2.11 9.89
N SER A 324 3.43 -1.90 10.69
CA SER A 324 2.03 -1.93 10.27
C SER A 324 1.25 -0.86 11.02
N HIS A 325 0.17 -0.38 10.45
CA HIS A 325 -0.81 0.36 11.25
C HIS A 325 -1.45 -0.55 12.28
N VAL A 326 -1.73 0.05 13.45
CA VAL A 326 -2.49 -0.56 14.54
C VAL A 326 -3.97 -0.41 14.20
N GLY A 327 -4.56 -1.47 13.65
CA GLY A 327 -5.94 -1.46 13.18
C GLY A 327 -6.95 -1.72 14.30
N LEU A 328 -7.99 -0.89 14.37
CA LEU A 328 -9.16 -1.09 15.20
C LEU A 328 -10.41 -0.90 14.35
N VAL A 329 -11.30 -1.88 14.33
CA VAL A 329 -12.62 -1.76 13.72
C VAL A 329 -13.70 -1.80 14.79
N GLY A 330 -14.74 -0.98 14.61
CA GLY A 330 -15.84 -0.91 15.54
C GLY A 330 -17.20 -0.84 14.86
N MET A 331 -18.19 -1.32 15.58
CA MET A 331 -19.60 -1.29 15.23
C MET A 331 -20.40 -0.69 16.38
N GLY A 332 -21.23 0.30 16.10
CA GLY A 332 -22.20 0.86 17.03
C GLY A 332 -23.61 0.67 16.49
N VAL A 333 -24.50 0.00 17.25
CA VAL A 333 -25.89 -0.25 16.86
C VAL A 333 -26.78 0.88 17.37
N THR A 334 -27.47 1.57 16.45
CA THR A 334 -28.42 2.67 16.74
C THR A 334 -29.87 2.18 16.73
N ALA A 335 -30.77 3.01 17.25
CA ALA A 335 -32.22 2.71 17.20
C ALA A 335 -32.75 2.76 15.76
N ASP A 336 -32.28 3.72 14.98
CA ASP A 336 -32.75 3.99 13.63
C ASP A 336 -31.95 3.23 12.56
N CYS A 337 -32.61 2.96 11.43
CA CYS A 337 -31.93 2.48 10.22
C CYS A 337 -30.97 3.54 9.68
N VAL A 338 -29.74 3.15 9.35
CA VAL A 338 -28.70 4.03 8.82
C VAL A 338 -28.25 3.67 7.40
N ASN A 339 -28.85 2.63 6.80
CA ASN A 339 -28.48 2.11 5.47
C ASN A 339 -27.00 1.78 5.39
N ALA A 340 -26.51 0.90 6.26
CA ALA A 340 -25.10 0.57 6.40
C ALA A 340 -24.44 0.09 5.07
N GLY A 341 -25.22 -0.57 4.20
CA GLY A 341 -24.79 -1.08 2.90
C GLY A 341 -24.64 -0.03 1.79
N VAL A 342 -25.01 1.21 2.02
CA VAL A 342 -25.00 2.26 1.00
C VAL A 342 -23.70 3.09 1.09
N GLY A 343 -23.03 3.27 -0.03
CA GLY A 343 -21.87 4.15 -0.14
C GLY A 343 -20.63 3.48 -0.74
N TYR A 344 -19.57 4.25 -0.90
CA TYR A 344 -18.24 3.68 -1.09
C TYR A 344 -17.64 3.29 0.27
N ASN A 345 -16.68 2.35 0.27
CA ASN A 345 -16.37 1.59 1.48
C ASN A 345 -15.84 2.41 2.66
N MET A 346 -14.98 3.43 2.47
CA MET A 346 -14.29 4.05 3.61
C MET A 346 -13.96 5.51 3.36
N GLY A 347 -13.86 6.29 4.46
CA GLY A 347 -13.37 7.65 4.40
C GLY A 347 -14.42 8.70 4.01
N ASN A 348 -15.72 8.38 3.97
CA ASN A 348 -16.74 9.43 3.77
C ASN A 348 -16.67 10.47 4.90
N VAL A 349 -16.33 10.05 6.11
CA VAL A 349 -15.95 10.92 7.23
C VAL A 349 -14.58 10.50 7.73
N VAL A 350 -13.72 11.47 7.97
CA VAL A 350 -12.44 11.29 8.64
C VAL A 350 -12.29 12.27 9.80
N SER A 351 -11.57 11.86 10.84
CA SER A 351 -11.09 12.73 11.92
C SER A 351 -9.62 12.45 12.16
N LEU A 352 -8.80 13.49 12.10
CA LEU A 352 -7.35 13.46 12.32
C LEU A 352 -6.93 14.22 13.59
N ASP A 353 -7.88 14.58 14.47
CA ASP A 353 -7.57 15.29 15.72
C ASP A 353 -6.68 14.48 16.67
N ARG A 354 -6.56 13.19 16.44
CA ARG A 354 -5.70 12.27 17.18
C ARG A 354 -4.52 11.74 16.37
N ALA A 355 -4.32 12.25 15.16
CA ALA A 355 -3.16 11.89 14.33
C ALA A 355 -1.84 12.39 14.92
N TYR A 356 -1.91 13.39 15.79
CA TYR A 356 -0.82 13.83 16.65
C TYR A 356 -1.21 13.65 18.12
N PRO A 357 -0.31 13.15 18.99
CA PRO A 357 -0.65 12.87 20.38
C PRO A 357 -0.91 14.17 21.15
N ALA A 358 -1.90 14.16 22.03
CA ALA A 358 -2.10 15.24 22.99
C ALA A 358 -0.94 15.28 24.00
N PRO A 359 -0.64 16.45 24.57
CA PRO A 359 0.32 16.53 25.68
C PRO A 359 -0.03 15.52 26.78
N GLY A 360 0.95 14.73 27.23
CA GLY A 360 0.75 13.71 28.26
C GLY A 360 0.03 12.44 27.81
N ALA A 361 -0.16 12.20 26.51
CA ALA A 361 -0.83 11.00 26.00
C ALA A 361 -0.14 9.67 26.35
N GLY A 362 1.15 9.70 26.70
CA GLY A 362 1.92 8.51 27.07
C GLY A 362 2.31 7.62 25.89
N TYR A 363 2.11 8.09 24.65
CA TYR A 363 2.54 7.45 23.42
C TYR A 363 3.01 8.50 22.39
N VAL A 364 3.76 8.06 21.40
CA VAL A 364 4.21 8.86 20.26
C VAL A 364 3.53 8.39 18.98
N GLY A 365 3.43 9.28 17.99
CA GLY A 365 2.55 9.05 16.85
C GLY A 365 1.09 9.29 17.23
N GLY A 366 0.16 8.82 16.45
CA GLY A 366 -1.25 9.05 16.70
C GLY A 366 -2.16 8.06 15.99
N TYR A 367 -3.44 8.43 15.84
CA TYR A 367 -4.40 7.64 15.09
C TYR A 367 -5.44 8.50 14.39
N ALA A 368 -5.94 7.99 13.26
CA ALA A 368 -7.03 8.56 12.50
C ALA A 368 -8.30 7.72 12.66
N ILE A 369 -9.46 8.35 12.66
CA ILE A 369 -10.77 7.70 12.68
C ILE A 369 -11.42 7.90 11.31
N GLU A 370 -11.86 6.82 10.68
CA GLU A 370 -12.49 6.84 9.37
C GLU A 370 -13.85 6.11 9.41
N SER A 371 -14.87 6.68 8.77
CA SER A 371 -16.12 5.94 8.58
C SER A 371 -15.91 4.75 7.66
N LEU A 372 -16.55 3.64 7.99
CA LEU A 372 -16.63 2.46 7.12
C LEU A 372 -18.09 2.34 6.64
N ASN A 373 -18.30 2.40 5.33
CA ASN A 373 -19.60 2.43 4.69
C ASN A 373 -19.67 1.38 3.57
N GLY A 374 -20.88 1.04 3.12
CA GLY A 374 -21.04 0.26 1.91
C GLY A 374 -20.35 -1.10 1.91
N SER A 375 -20.03 -1.68 3.07
CA SER A 375 -19.60 -3.07 3.11
C SER A 375 -20.82 -3.97 2.98
N GLY A 376 -20.75 -4.94 2.09
CA GLY A 376 -21.82 -5.91 1.93
C GLY A 376 -22.06 -6.73 3.21
N ALA A 377 -23.26 -7.26 3.37
CA ALA A 377 -23.65 -8.03 4.54
C ALA A 377 -22.75 -9.25 4.76
N GLY A 378 -22.29 -9.90 3.69
CA GLY A 378 -21.37 -11.06 3.77
C GLY A 378 -20.01 -10.69 4.37
N VAL A 379 -19.42 -9.58 3.95
CA VAL A 379 -18.15 -9.08 4.52
C VAL A 379 -18.33 -8.72 5.99
N MET A 380 -19.45 -8.09 6.34
CA MET A 380 -19.73 -7.72 7.73
C MET A 380 -19.91 -8.93 8.63
N ALA A 381 -20.54 -10.01 8.14
CA ALA A 381 -20.70 -11.24 8.89
C ALA A 381 -19.37 -11.94 9.21
N VAL A 382 -18.41 -11.84 8.30
CA VAL A 382 -17.11 -12.54 8.44
C VAL A 382 -16.09 -11.71 9.23
N ASP A 383 -15.94 -10.42 8.95
CA ASP A 383 -14.83 -9.61 9.46
C ASP A 383 -15.10 -9.02 10.87
N PRO A 384 -16.05 -8.10 11.08
CA PRO A 384 -16.27 -7.52 12.42
C PRO A 384 -17.03 -8.43 13.38
N LEU A 385 -17.73 -9.46 12.87
CA LEU A 385 -18.45 -10.44 13.68
C LEU A 385 -17.73 -11.78 13.74
N ARG A 386 -16.45 -11.80 13.44
CA ARG A 386 -15.61 -13.00 13.46
C ARG A 386 -15.75 -13.74 14.80
N GLY A 387 -16.08 -15.03 14.72
CA GLY A 387 -16.31 -15.87 15.88
C GLY A 387 -17.78 -16.02 16.30
N LEU A 388 -18.70 -15.25 15.73
CA LEU A 388 -20.13 -15.51 15.90
C LEU A 388 -20.62 -16.55 14.88
N TRP A 389 -21.53 -17.41 15.34
CA TRP A 389 -22.17 -18.43 14.49
C TRP A 389 -23.59 -18.74 14.97
N GLY A 390 -24.36 -19.45 14.15
CA GLY A 390 -25.72 -19.87 14.49
C GLY A 390 -26.65 -18.68 14.81
N GLN A 391 -27.41 -18.77 15.89
CA GLN A 391 -28.38 -17.74 16.27
C GLN A 391 -27.73 -16.41 16.63
N ALA A 392 -26.57 -16.43 17.30
CA ALA A 392 -25.84 -15.21 17.67
C ALA A 392 -25.42 -14.38 16.43
N LEU A 393 -24.96 -15.04 15.36
CA LEU A 393 -24.67 -14.36 14.09
C LEU A 393 -25.95 -13.81 13.43
N LYS A 394 -27.05 -14.60 13.40
CA LYS A 394 -28.33 -14.12 12.85
C LYS A 394 -28.85 -12.89 13.58
N ASP A 395 -28.75 -12.89 14.90
CA ASP A 395 -29.21 -11.74 15.72
C ASP A 395 -28.32 -10.51 15.48
N ALA A 396 -27.00 -10.67 15.38
CA ALA A 396 -26.10 -9.59 15.04
C ALA A 396 -26.36 -9.04 13.63
N MET A 397 -26.70 -9.89 12.65
CA MET A 397 -27.00 -9.48 11.28
C MET A 397 -28.36 -8.76 11.13
N ARG A 398 -29.32 -8.94 12.05
CA ARG A 398 -30.56 -8.13 12.08
C ARG A 398 -30.29 -6.65 12.36
N ASP A 399 -29.17 -6.36 13.03
CA ASP A 399 -28.76 -5.01 13.34
C ASP A 399 -27.92 -4.35 12.22
N TYR A 400 -27.65 -5.05 11.12
CA TYR A 400 -26.79 -4.57 10.03
C TYR A 400 -27.17 -3.16 9.54
N ASP A 401 -28.43 -2.96 9.15
CA ASP A 401 -28.90 -1.67 8.63
C ASP A 401 -28.98 -0.55 9.69
N ARG A 402 -28.87 -0.89 10.97
CA ARG A 402 -28.82 0.03 12.09
C ARG A 402 -27.41 0.26 12.62
N SER A 403 -26.42 -0.36 11.99
CA SER A 403 -25.05 -0.34 12.46
C SER A 403 -24.22 0.78 11.84
N LEU A 404 -23.56 1.54 12.69
CA LEU A 404 -22.48 2.46 12.32
C LEU A 404 -21.17 1.70 12.36
N PHE A 405 -20.37 1.83 11.32
CA PHE A 405 -19.05 1.23 11.30
C PHE A 405 -17.97 2.30 11.18
N ALA A 406 -16.88 2.12 11.90
CA ALA A 406 -15.70 2.94 11.78
C ALA A 406 -14.45 2.08 11.95
N VAL A 407 -13.38 2.52 11.30
CA VAL A 407 -12.05 1.96 11.45
C VAL A 407 -11.13 3.04 11.99
N VAL A 408 -10.18 2.63 12.82
CA VAL A 408 -9.09 3.48 13.28
C VAL A 408 -7.79 2.88 12.81
N PHE A 409 -6.91 3.73 12.29
CA PHE A 409 -5.54 3.37 12.00
C PHE A 409 -4.63 4.17 12.91
N GLY A 410 -3.92 3.45 13.78
CA GLY A 410 -2.86 4.00 14.61
C GLY A 410 -1.50 3.82 13.96
N GLU A 411 -0.59 4.72 14.23
CA GLU A 411 0.78 4.62 13.77
C GLU A 411 1.54 3.54 14.53
N GLY A 412 1.93 2.46 13.84
CA GLY A 412 2.82 1.45 14.39
C GLY A 412 4.28 1.86 14.23
N LEU A 413 5.08 1.67 15.28
CA LEU A 413 6.47 2.07 15.25
C LEU A 413 7.35 1.03 14.54
N PRO A 414 8.33 1.46 13.73
CA PRO A 414 9.33 0.56 13.19
C PRO A 414 10.20 -0.01 14.33
N VAL A 415 10.30 -1.33 14.38
CA VAL A 415 11.17 -2.08 15.29
C VAL A 415 12.17 -2.86 14.46
N ARG A 416 13.47 -2.79 14.82
CA ARG A 416 14.53 -3.43 14.04
C ARG A 416 14.32 -4.94 13.86
N ASP A 417 13.82 -5.61 14.87
CA ASP A 417 13.64 -7.06 14.86
C ASP A 417 12.31 -7.52 14.27
N ASN A 418 11.35 -6.60 14.08
CA ASN A 418 10.22 -6.84 13.19
C ASN A 418 10.75 -6.92 11.77
N ARG A 419 10.74 -8.14 11.21
CA ARG A 419 11.49 -8.41 9.97
C ARG A 419 10.91 -9.50 9.10
N VAL A 420 11.27 -9.44 7.85
CA VAL A 420 11.16 -10.54 6.89
C VAL A 420 12.53 -11.18 6.74
N ALA A 421 12.59 -12.49 6.91
CA ALA A 421 13.75 -13.34 6.66
C ALA A 421 13.33 -14.50 5.75
N LEU A 422 14.27 -15.36 5.37
CA LEU A 422 13.93 -16.62 4.71
C LEU A 422 13.76 -17.73 5.73
N SER A 423 12.77 -18.60 5.52
CA SER A 423 12.62 -19.83 6.28
C SER A 423 13.78 -20.78 5.97
N ALA A 424 14.38 -21.33 7.01
CA ALA A 424 15.43 -22.32 6.87
C ALA A 424 14.90 -23.67 6.34
N THR A 425 13.65 -23.99 6.67
CA THR A 425 13.07 -25.33 6.46
C THR A 425 11.93 -25.35 5.45
N ARG A 426 11.17 -24.25 5.32
CA ARG A 426 9.99 -24.20 4.45
C ARG A 426 10.33 -23.69 3.06
N ARG A 427 9.79 -24.36 2.06
CA ARG A 427 9.83 -23.94 0.66
C ARG A 427 8.41 -23.74 0.15
N ASP A 428 8.24 -22.84 -0.80
CA ASP A 428 6.98 -22.73 -1.53
C ASP A 428 6.85 -23.83 -2.60
N ALA A 429 5.71 -23.88 -3.29
CA ALA A 429 5.46 -24.86 -4.34
C ALA A 429 6.47 -24.81 -5.50
N ASN A 430 7.23 -23.71 -5.63
CA ASN A 430 8.21 -23.48 -6.69
C ASN A 430 9.66 -23.74 -6.23
N GLY A 431 9.82 -24.25 -4.99
CA GLY A 431 11.12 -24.58 -4.39
C GLY A 431 11.89 -23.39 -3.82
N GLN A 432 11.31 -22.17 -3.81
CA GLN A 432 11.92 -21.00 -3.21
C GLN A 432 11.74 -21.00 -1.69
N ALA A 433 12.72 -20.46 -0.95
CA ALA A 433 12.56 -20.28 0.47
C ALA A 433 11.35 -19.35 0.77
N GLN A 434 10.45 -19.83 1.64
CA GLN A 434 9.32 -19.01 2.07
C GLN A 434 9.79 -17.82 2.91
N ALA A 435 9.03 -16.73 2.89
CA ALA A 435 9.28 -15.65 3.84
C ALA A 435 8.92 -16.12 5.26
N ARG A 436 9.82 -15.87 6.20
CA ARG A 436 9.58 -15.94 7.63
C ARG A 436 9.42 -14.52 8.15
N ILE A 437 8.25 -14.23 8.68
CA ILE A 437 7.87 -12.93 9.23
C ILE A 437 7.97 -13.04 10.74
N HIS A 438 8.75 -12.17 11.35
CA HIS A 438 8.71 -11.94 12.78
C HIS A 438 8.15 -10.54 13.03
N TYR A 439 7.07 -10.45 13.83
CA TYR A 439 6.43 -9.17 14.14
C TYR A 439 5.82 -9.19 15.52
N GLU A 440 6.19 -8.21 16.31
CA GLU A 440 5.60 -7.94 17.62
C GLU A 440 5.13 -6.49 17.70
N TRP A 441 3.93 -6.30 18.23
CA TRP A 441 3.43 -4.98 18.56
C TRP A 441 4.33 -4.33 19.62
N HIS A 442 4.81 -3.13 19.35
CA HIS A 442 5.53 -2.34 20.33
C HIS A 442 4.59 -1.89 21.44
N ALA A 443 5.09 -1.70 22.68
CA ALA A 443 4.27 -1.22 23.79
C ALA A 443 3.57 0.13 23.51
N ASN A 444 4.19 0.99 22.68
CA ASN A 444 3.59 2.22 22.19
C ASN A 444 2.33 1.96 21.34
N ASP A 445 2.40 0.97 20.46
CA ASP A 445 1.32 0.60 19.55
C ASP A 445 0.09 0.13 20.33
N LEU A 446 0.30 -0.65 21.38
CA LEU A 446 -0.77 -1.12 22.25
C LEU A 446 -1.40 0.04 23.04
N ARG A 447 -0.62 1.03 23.49
CA ARG A 447 -1.16 2.25 24.12
C ARG A 447 -2.02 3.07 23.15
N ILE A 448 -1.60 3.19 21.89
CA ILE A 448 -2.41 3.83 20.84
C ILE A 448 -3.72 3.06 20.65
N PHE A 449 -3.66 1.72 20.60
CA PHE A 449 -4.85 0.88 20.46
C PHE A 449 -5.87 1.10 21.59
N ASP A 450 -5.41 1.13 22.85
CA ASP A 450 -6.28 1.34 24.01
C ASP A 450 -6.89 2.75 24.03
N ALA A 451 -6.12 3.77 23.68
CA ALA A 451 -6.61 5.14 23.52
C ALA A 451 -7.66 5.24 22.39
N ALA A 452 -7.41 4.58 21.26
CA ALA A 452 -8.34 4.52 20.15
C ALA A 452 -9.64 3.80 20.52
N ARG A 453 -9.58 2.69 21.25
CA ARG A 453 -10.76 1.96 21.75
C ARG A 453 -11.63 2.83 22.65
N THR A 454 -11.01 3.54 23.57
CA THR A 454 -11.70 4.47 24.48
C THR A 454 -12.41 5.56 23.69
N THR A 455 -11.68 6.21 22.77
CA THR A 455 -12.22 7.29 21.94
C THR A 455 -13.37 6.80 21.05
N LEU A 456 -13.19 5.69 20.32
CA LEU A 456 -14.19 5.18 19.40
C LEU A 456 -15.45 4.71 20.13
N THR A 457 -15.31 4.11 21.31
CA THR A 457 -16.46 3.77 22.18
C THR A 457 -17.26 5.02 22.57
N GLY A 458 -16.57 6.09 22.99
CA GLY A 458 -17.19 7.37 23.30
C GLY A 458 -17.92 7.99 22.10
N VAL A 459 -17.29 7.95 20.93
CA VAL A 459 -17.87 8.45 19.66
C VAL A 459 -19.16 7.70 19.31
N PHE A 460 -19.18 6.36 19.35
CA PHE A 460 -20.37 5.57 19.03
C PHE A 460 -21.50 5.82 20.04
N ARG A 461 -21.22 5.85 21.33
CA ARG A 461 -22.23 6.18 22.36
C ARG A 461 -22.79 7.58 22.16
N ALA A 462 -21.92 8.55 21.90
CA ALA A 462 -22.32 9.94 21.62
C ALA A 462 -23.10 10.06 20.29
N ALA A 463 -22.92 9.16 19.34
CA ALA A 463 -23.70 9.05 18.12
C ALA A 463 -25.10 8.41 18.34
N GLY A 464 -25.40 7.92 19.54
CA GLY A 464 -26.68 7.28 19.88
C GLY A 464 -26.66 5.75 19.79
N ALA A 465 -25.50 5.12 19.75
CA ALA A 465 -25.41 3.67 19.75
C ALA A 465 -25.67 3.10 21.15
N GLY A 466 -26.68 2.24 21.28
CA GLY A 466 -26.99 1.49 22.50
C GLY A 466 -26.01 0.33 22.73
N THR A 467 -25.54 -0.30 21.66
CA THR A 467 -24.56 -1.39 21.71
C THR A 467 -23.30 -0.96 20.94
N VAL A 468 -22.13 -1.22 21.52
CA VAL A 468 -20.82 -0.98 20.88
C VAL A 468 -20.01 -2.27 20.92
N ARG A 469 -19.49 -2.67 19.78
CA ARG A 469 -18.58 -3.82 19.64
C ARG A 469 -17.30 -3.37 18.94
N LEU A 470 -16.15 -3.74 19.48
CA LEU A 470 -14.83 -3.45 18.94
C LEU A 470 -14.03 -4.74 18.90
N ASN A 471 -13.09 -4.87 17.94
CA ASN A 471 -12.16 -6.00 17.98
C ASN A 471 -11.32 -5.96 19.27
N PRO A 472 -11.07 -7.12 19.90
CA PRO A 472 -10.40 -7.20 21.20
C PRO A 472 -8.90 -6.95 21.12
N THR A 473 -8.27 -7.24 19.99
CA THR A 473 -6.84 -7.12 19.74
C THR A 473 -6.60 -6.32 18.47
N PRO A 474 -5.49 -5.60 18.32
CA PRO A 474 -5.18 -4.91 17.08
C PRO A 474 -5.06 -5.88 15.91
N PHE A 475 -5.40 -5.41 14.72
CA PHE A 475 -5.11 -6.10 13.46
C PHE A 475 -4.11 -5.29 12.62
N GLU A 476 -3.39 -5.98 11.75
CA GLU A 476 -2.41 -5.38 10.86
C GLU A 476 -3.09 -4.75 9.65
N ALA A 477 -2.71 -3.52 9.35
CA ALA A 477 -3.12 -2.83 8.14
C ALA A 477 -1.94 -2.05 7.55
N HIS A 478 -1.89 -1.95 6.23
CA HIS A 478 -0.91 -1.09 5.55
C HIS A 478 0.55 -1.42 5.91
N LEU A 479 0.93 -2.70 5.83
CA LEU A 479 2.33 -3.12 6.03
C LEU A 479 3.29 -2.28 5.19
N ALA A 480 4.39 -1.83 5.82
CA ALA A 480 5.39 -0.98 5.21
C ALA A 480 6.78 -1.21 5.83
N GLY A 481 7.81 -0.54 5.33
CA GLY A 481 9.19 -0.78 5.76
C GLY A 481 9.81 -2.00 5.07
N SER A 482 10.75 -2.66 5.74
CA SER A 482 11.50 -3.82 5.23
C SER A 482 12.61 -3.52 4.22
N MET A 483 12.55 -2.40 3.49
CA MET A 483 13.60 -1.89 2.59
C MET A 483 13.84 -0.39 2.86
N ARG A 484 13.89 -0.02 4.14
CA ARG A 484 13.83 1.36 4.63
C ARG A 484 14.73 2.31 3.86
N MET A 485 14.18 3.48 3.49
CA MET A 485 14.87 4.60 2.85
C MET A 485 15.76 5.35 3.86
N GLY A 486 16.91 5.84 3.41
CA GLY A 486 17.82 6.68 4.19
C GLY A 486 19.11 6.97 3.46
N ASP A 487 19.83 8.01 3.88
CA ASP A 487 21.10 8.39 3.26
C ASP A 487 22.30 7.57 3.78
N ASP A 488 22.18 6.91 4.95
CA ASP A 488 23.23 6.09 5.51
C ASP A 488 22.99 4.59 5.24
N PRO A 489 23.81 3.94 4.43
CA PRO A 489 23.67 2.53 4.10
C PRO A 489 23.84 1.58 5.29
N ARG A 490 24.34 2.06 6.45
CA ARG A 490 24.43 1.27 7.68
C ARG A 490 23.08 1.09 8.36
N SER A 491 22.13 1.95 8.06
CA SER A 491 20.80 1.99 8.68
C SER A 491 19.65 1.96 7.69
N SER A 492 19.92 1.89 6.39
CA SER A 492 18.93 1.87 5.32
C SER A 492 19.31 0.90 4.20
N VAL A 493 18.35 0.56 3.36
CA VAL A 493 18.55 -0.32 2.18
C VAL A 493 18.60 0.50 0.90
N VAL A 494 17.77 1.54 0.82
CA VAL A 494 17.70 2.40 -0.37
C VAL A 494 17.97 3.86 0.00
N ASP A 495 18.47 4.61 -0.97
CA ASP A 495 18.66 6.06 -0.84
C ASP A 495 17.33 6.82 -0.97
N ARG A 496 17.40 8.16 -0.91
CA ARG A 496 16.24 9.06 -1.03
C ARG A 496 15.48 8.97 -2.36
N TRP A 497 16.03 8.30 -3.36
CA TRP A 497 15.42 8.07 -4.66
C TRP A 497 14.92 6.63 -4.84
N GLY A 498 15.05 5.81 -3.80
CA GLY A 498 14.71 4.39 -3.85
C GLY A 498 15.77 3.51 -4.49
N LYS A 499 16.96 4.03 -4.83
CA LYS A 499 18.07 3.25 -5.37
C LYS A 499 18.69 2.40 -4.26
N VAL A 500 18.91 1.11 -4.52
CA VAL A 500 19.53 0.20 -3.55
C VAL A 500 20.99 0.57 -3.36
N HIS A 501 21.42 0.74 -2.11
CA HIS A 501 22.81 1.03 -1.78
C HIS A 501 23.74 -0.07 -2.27
N GLY A 502 24.84 0.33 -2.91
CA GLY A 502 25.82 -0.61 -3.49
C GLY A 502 25.43 -1.23 -4.82
N LEU A 503 24.24 -0.97 -5.35
CA LEU A 503 23.83 -1.42 -6.67
C LEU A 503 23.70 -0.24 -7.65
N ASN A 504 24.07 -0.48 -8.91
CA ASN A 504 24.11 0.58 -9.92
C ASN A 504 22.72 0.88 -10.53
N ASN A 505 21.88 -0.13 -10.70
CA ASN A 505 20.72 -0.11 -11.59
C ASN A 505 19.45 -0.77 -10.99
N VAL A 506 19.35 -0.85 -9.67
CA VAL A 506 18.18 -1.41 -8.98
C VAL A 506 17.54 -0.36 -8.09
N TYR A 507 16.24 -0.17 -8.27
CA TYR A 507 15.42 0.71 -7.46
C TYR A 507 14.25 -0.05 -6.86
N VAL A 508 13.83 0.34 -5.67
CA VAL A 508 12.68 -0.21 -4.97
C VAL A 508 11.55 0.81 -5.02
N GLY A 509 10.38 0.36 -5.48
CA GLY A 509 9.13 1.12 -5.41
C GLY A 509 8.22 0.59 -4.30
N GLY A 510 7.18 1.37 -3.97
CA GLY A 510 6.16 0.91 -3.05
C GLY A 510 6.43 1.18 -1.59
N ALA A 511 5.59 0.60 -0.71
CA ALA A 511 5.62 0.87 0.73
C ALA A 511 6.80 0.20 1.46
N SER A 512 7.52 -0.72 0.81
CA SER A 512 8.69 -1.36 1.42
C SER A 512 9.81 -0.38 1.75
N GLN A 513 9.90 0.76 1.05
CA GLN A 513 10.91 1.79 1.31
C GLN A 513 10.54 2.80 2.42
N PHE A 514 9.34 2.72 2.98
CA PHE A 514 8.88 3.66 4.00
C PHE A 514 9.75 3.62 5.27
N VAL A 515 9.92 4.78 5.89
CA VAL A 515 10.70 4.96 7.12
C VAL A 515 9.79 4.88 8.35
N THR A 516 8.62 5.54 8.28
CA THR A 516 7.54 5.57 9.26
C THR A 516 6.19 5.53 8.56
N GLY A 517 5.10 5.23 9.27
CA GLY A 517 3.81 4.90 8.68
C GLY A 517 2.80 6.04 8.62
N SER A 518 2.96 7.09 9.46
CA SER A 518 1.86 8.00 9.77
C SER A 518 0.66 7.26 10.40
N SER A 519 -0.42 7.97 10.65
CA SER A 519 -1.72 7.38 11.04
C SER A 519 -2.75 7.38 9.92
N VAL A 520 -2.34 7.72 8.68
CA VAL A 520 -3.24 7.83 7.53
C VAL A 520 -2.86 6.83 6.44
N ASN A 521 -3.83 6.52 5.57
CA ASN A 521 -3.65 5.55 4.49
C ASN A 521 -2.45 5.88 3.60
N PRO A 522 -1.48 4.97 3.40
CA PRO A 522 -0.18 5.27 2.80
C PRO A 522 -0.17 5.30 1.27
N THR A 523 -1.28 4.92 0.62
CA THR A 523 -1.29 4.67 -0.83
C THR A 523 -0.99 5.92 -1.66
N LEU A 524 -1.49 7.11 -1.25
CA LEU A 524 -1.20 8.35 -1.96
C LEU A 524 0.27 8.73 -1.83
N THR A 525 0.88 8.52 -0.66
CA THR A 525 2.33 8.74 -0.43
C THR A 525 3.17 7.78 -1.28
N LEU A 526 2.77 6.50 -1.34
CA LEU A 526 3.40 5.51 -2.21
C LEU A 526 3.36 5.95 -3.69
N TYR A 527 2.23 6.45 -4.15
CA TYR A 527 2.06 6.95 -5.52
C TYR A 527 2.96 8.16 -5.78
N ALA A 528 2.98 9.14 -4.88
CA ALA A 528 3.81 10.33 -4.97
C ALA A 528 5.31 10.00 -4.99
N LEU A 529 5.76 9.06 -4.17
CA LEU A 529 7.14 8.55 -4.19
C LEU A 529 7.49 7.89 -5.52
N ALA A 530 6.60 7.08 -6.08
CA ALA A 530 6.83 6.44 -7.38
C ALA A 530 6.95 7.48 -8.51
N LEU A 531 6.11 8.53 -8.52
CA LEU A 531 6.23 9.65 -9.46
C LEU A 531 7.57 10.38 -9.30
N ARG A 532 7.97 10.66 -8.06
CA ARG A 532 9.21 11.37 -7.75
C ARG A 532 10.43 10.58 -8.22
N THR A 533 10.47 9.28 -7.92
CA THR A 533 11.55 8.40 -8.40
C THR A 533 11.56 8.29 -9.92
N ALA A 534 10.39 8.16 -10.55
CA ALA A 534 10.30 8.07 -12.01
C ALA A 534 10.81 9.36 -12.70
N ASP A 535 10.46 10.53 -12.17
CA ASP A 535 10.97 11.81 -12.71
C ASP A 535 12.50 11.91 -12.54
N HIS A 536 13.03 11.51 -11.39
CA HIS A 536 14.48 11.43 -11.18
C HIS A 536 15.17 10.49 -12.19
N LEU A 537 14.56 9.35 -12.52
CA LEU A 537 15.10 8.44 -13.54
C LEU A 537 15.07 9.08 -14.92
N VAL A 538 14.00 9.79 -15.27
CA VAL A 538 13.90 10.54 -16.53
C VAL A 538 15.01 11.56 -16.67
N GLU A 539 15.25 12.36 -15.62
CA GLU A 539 16.31 13.37 -15.59
C GLU A 539 17.71 12.73 -15.61
N ARG A 540 17.95 11.76 -14.75
CA ARG A 540 19.23 11.07 -14.60
C ARG A 540 19.70 10.43 -15.91
N PHE A 541 18.80 9.80 -16.63
CA PHE A 541 19.10 9.08 -17.87
C PHE A 541 18.91 9.94 -19.13
N GLY A 542 18.57 11.23 -19.00
CA GLY A 542 18.38 12.13 -20.13
C GLY A 542 17.29 11.67 -21.09
N LEU A 543 16.24 11.02 -20.58
CA LEU A 543 15.17 10.48 -21.42
C LEU A 543 14.31 11.63 -21.95
N ALA A 544 14.36 11.86 -23.25
CA ALA A 544 13.54 12.87 -23.92
C ALA A 544 12.03 12.66 -23.66
N SER A 545 11.26 13.75 -23.63
CA SER A 545 9.81 13.74 -23.46
C SER A 545 9.09 13.20 -24.72
#